data_569c4616d22b105f37469998a0f7fd52
#
_entry.id   569c4616d22b105f37469998a0f7fd52
#
_cell.length_a   1.000
_cell.length_b   1.000
_cell.length_c   1.000
_cell.angle_alpha   90.00
_cell.angle_beta   90.00
_cell.angle_gamma   90.00
#
_symmetry.space_group_name_H-M   'P 1'
#
loop_
_entity.id
_entity.type
_entity.pdbx_description
1 polymer ?
#
loop_
_entity_poly.entity_id
_entity_poly.type
_entity_poly.pdbx_seq_one_letter_code
_entity_poly.pdbx_strand_id
1 'polypeptide(L)'
;MRILYIASLSHSLDKNNLQIQMRNIIICIKYLKTAMKKKLFITLFLLTSAAFAADAEFTIVIRDHRFEPSELTVPAGKKIKLLIENQDSTPEEFESYALNREKVVLGNSATSLYIGPLKAGRYPFFGDFNESTAQGVVIAQ
;
A
#
# COMPACT_ATOMS: atom_id res chain seq x y z
N MET A 1 -56.85 5.11 35.37
CA MET A 1 -57.78 4.36 34.51
C MET A 1 -57.10 3.73 33.31
N ARG A 2 -55.83 3.23 33.45
CA ARG A 2 -55.03 2.58 32.38
C ARG A 2 -54.47 1.20 32.73
N ILE A 3 -54.66 0.72 33.95
CA ILE A 3 -54.09 -0.57 34.44
C ILE A 3 -55.05 -1.73 34.26
N LEU A 4 -56.36 -1.46 34.09
CA LEU A 4 -57.40 -2.49 33.93
C LEU A 4 -57.54 -3.07 32.51
N TYR A 5 -56.90 -2.45 31.50
CA TYR A 5 -57.00 -2.91 30.11
C TYR A 5 -55.98 -3.98 29.73
N ILE A 6 -54.91 -4.12 30.52
CA ILE A 6 -53.86 -5.11 30.22
C ILE A 6 -54.21 -6.49 30.83
N ALA A 7 -55.01 -6.56 31.87
CA ALA A 7 -55.40 -7.82 32.50
C ALA A 7 -56.46 -8.60 31.69
N SER A 8 -57.22 -7.96 30.78
CA SER A 8 -58.24 -8.61 30.00
C SER A 8 -57.72 -9.30 28.71
N LEU A 9 -56.48 -9.00 28.30
CA LEU A 9 -55.88 -9.62 27.11
C LEU A 9 -55.11 -10.92 27.43
N SER A 10 -54.92 -11.26 28.67
CA SER A 10 -54.13 -12.44 29.06
C SER A 10 -54.94 -13.75 29.15
N HIS A 11 -56.24 -13.71 28.94
CA HIS A 11 -57.11 -14.88 29.21
C HIS A 11 -57.62 -15.64 27.98
N SER A 12 -57.16 -15.30 26.75
CA SER A 12 -57.57 -15.98 25.52
C SER A 12 -56.45 -16.25 24.53
N LEU A 13 -55.26 -16.48 25.00
CA LEU A 13 -54.21 -17.00 24.10
C LEU A 13 -54.23 -18.53 24.18
N ASP A 14 -54.87 -19.15 23.18
CA ASP A 14 -54.74 -20.57 22.94
C ASP A 14 -53.26 -20.99 22.97
N LYS A 15 -52.93 -22.05 23.68
CA LYS A 15 -51.55 -22.57 23.83
C LYS A 15 -50.89 -22.81 22.49
N ASN A 16 -51.68 -23.15 21.45
CA ASN A 16 -51.18 -23.32 20.09
C ASN A 16 -50.73 -21.99 19.45
N ASN A 17 -51.43 -20.90 19.72
CA ASN A 17 -51.11 -19.58 19.24
C ASN A 17 -49.83 -19.04 19.90
N LEU A 18 -49.66 -19.29 21.18
CA LEU A 18 -48.43 -18.95 21.91
C LEU A 18 -47.21 -19.71 21.38
N GLN A 19 -47.36 -21.00 21.07
CA GLN A 19 -46.31 -21.83 20.49
C GLN A 19 -45.89 -21.33 19.10
N ILE A 20 -46.85 -20.92 18.27
CA ILE A 20 -46.60 -20.36 16.95
C ILE A 20 -45.83 -19.04 17.05
N GLN A 21 -46.22 -18.15 17.95
CA GLN A 21 -45.52 -16.86 18.19
C GLN A 21 -44.08 -17.08 18.68
N MET A 22 -43.90 -17.99 19.63
CA MET A 22 -42.53 -18.31 20.11
C MET A 22 -41.62 -18.88 19.01
N ARG A 23 -42.18 -19.77 18.15
CA ARG A 23 -41.42 -20.30 17.00
C ARG A 23 -41.00 -19.19 16.03
N ASN A 24 -41.90 -18.26 15.71
CA ASN A 24 -41.63 -17.15 14.81
C ASN A 24 -40.56 -16.21 15.37
N ILE A 25 -40.58 -15.93 16.68
CA ILE A 25 -39.57 -15.14 17.37
C ILE A 25 -38.19 -15.84 17.30
N ILE A 26 -38.15 -17.14 17.56
CA ILE A 26 -36.89 -17.92 17.51
C ILE A 26 -36.33 -17.94 16.08
N ILE A 27 -37.20 -18.10 15.06
CA ILE A 27 -36.78 -18.03 13.65
C ILE A 27 -36.21 -16.63 13.32
N CYS A 28 -36.92 -15.58 13.72
CA CYS A 28 -36.47 -14.19 13.51
C CYS A 28 -35.10 -13.93 14.16
N ILE A 29 -34.88 -14.38 15.39
CA ILE A 29 -33.60 -14.24 16.11
C ILE A 29 -32.49 -15.02 15.38
N LYS A 30 -32.77 -16.23 14.89
CA LYS A 30 -31.79 -17.01 14.09
C LYS A 30 -31.44 -16.30 12.79
N TYR A 31 -32.42 -15.74 12.09
CA TYR A 31 -32.17 -14.97 10.84
C TYR A 31 -31.38 -13.69 11.11
N LEU A 32 -31.69 -12.94 12.19
CA LEU A 32 -30.94 -11.76 12.59
C LEU A 32 -29.47 -12.09 12.89
N LYS A 33 -29.23 -13.15 13.69
CA LYS A 33 -27.87 -13.60 14.03
C LYS A 33 -27.07 -14.02 12.79
N THR A 34 -27.73 -14.69 11.83
CA THR A 34 -27.09 -15.11 10.58
C THR A 34 -26.80 -13.92 9.65
N ALA A 35 -27.76 -12.97 9.55
CA ALA A 35 -27.58 -11.75 8.77
C ALA A 35 -26.49 -10.83 9.34
N MET A 36 -26.42 -10.72 10.68
CA MET A 36 -25.35 -9.96 11.36
C MET A 36 -23.99 -10.59 11.13
N LYS A 37 -23.85 -11.91 11.21
CA LYS A 37 -22.57 -12.60 10.91
C LYS A 37 -22.13 -12.40 9.48
N LYS A 38 -23.07 -12.49 8.51
CA LYS A 38 -22.76 -12.21 7.08
C LYS A 38 -22.35 -10.75 6.85
N LYS A 39 -23.03 -9.77 7.45
CA LYS A 39 -22.67 -8.35 7.36
C LYS A 39 -21.31 -8.08 7.99
N LEU A 40 -21.02 -8.64 9.16
CA LEU A 40 -19.72 -8.51 9.84
C LEU A 40 -18.59 -9.14 8.99
N PHE A 41 -18.82 -10.28 8.36
CA PHE A 41 -17.85 -10.93 7.47
C PHE A 41 -17.59 -10.11 6.20
N ILE A 42 -18.62 -9.53 5.60
CA ILE A 42 -18.50 -8.67 4.42
C ILE A 42 -17.77 -7.37 4.77
N THR A 43 -18.06 -6.78 5.92
CA THR A 43 -17.37 -5.56 6.37
C THR A 43 -15.90 -5.82 6.69
N LEU A 44 -15.55 -6.95 7.30
CA LEU A 44 -14.18 -7.35 7.57
C LEU A 44 -13.41 -7.66 6.27
N PHE A 45 -14.07 -8.26 5.27
CA PHE A 45 -13.45 -8.55 3.97
C PHE A 45 -13.21 -7.27 3.16
N LEU A 46 -14.08 -6.25 3.28
CA LEU A 46 -13.90 -4.95 2.62
C LEU A 46 -12.79 -4.10 3.26
N LEU A 47 -12.46 -4.34 4.53
CA LEU A 47 -11.36 -3.67 5.22
C LEU A 47 -9.97 -4.23 4.89
N THR A 48 -9.90 -5.42 4.25
CA THR A 48 -8.63 -6.00 3.79
C THR A 48 -8.23 -5.54 2.39
N SER A 49 -8.99 -4.63 1.77
CA SER A 49 -8.70 -4.16 0.43
C SER A 49 -7.60 -3.10 0.44
N ALA A 50 -6.54 -3.47 -0.24
CA ALA A 50 -5.60 -2.60 -0.93
C ALA A 50 -4.71 -1.72 -0.02
N ALA A 51 -3.77 -2.34 0.65
CA ALA A 51 -2.46 -1.74 0.64
C ALA A 51 -1.96 -1.77 -0.83
N PHE A 52 -2.32 -0.79 -1.63
CA PHE A 52 -1.57 -0.49 -2.85
C PHE A 52 -0.16 -0.19 -2.37
N ALA A 53 0.75 -1.11 -2.62
CA ALA A 53 2.16 -0.83 -2.44
C ALA A 53 2.49 0.28 -3.45
N ALA A 54 2.52 1.52 -2.98
CA ALA A 54 3.12 2.60 -3.76
C ALA A 54 4.54 2.15 -4.11
N ASP A 55 4.95 2.36 -5.35
CA ASP A 55 6.33 2.12 -5.75
C ASP A 55 7.23 2.91 -4.77
N ALA A 56 8.21 2.25 -4.20
CA ALA A 56 9.13 2.92 -3.29
C ALA A 56 9.94 3.95 -4.09
N GLU A 57 9.93 5.20 -3.64
CA GLU A 57 10.64 6.30 -4.29
C GLU A 57 11.88 6.64 -3.48
N PHE A 58 13.00 6.80 -4.17
CA PHE A 58 14.29 7.17 -3.61
C PHE A 58 14.89 8.29 -4.45
N THR A 59 15.64 9.17 -3.81
CA THR A 59 16.28 10.31 -4.47
C THR A 59 17.79 10.17 -4.40
N ILE A 60 18.45 10.49 -5.51
CA ILE A 60 19.89 10.74 -5.62
C ILE A 60 20.06 12.17 -6.10
N VAL A 61 20.93 12.93 -5.46
CA VAL A 61 21.30 14.28 -5.86
C VAL A 61 22.66 14.26 -6.54
N ILE A 62 22.82 14.99 -7.62
CA ILE A 62 24.11 15.30 -8.24
C ILE A 62 24.51 16.69 -7.79
N ARG A 63 25.69 16.78 -7.14
CA ARG A 63 26.28 18.01 -6.66
C ARG A 63 27.80 17.93 -6.75
N ASP A 64 28.41 18.95 -7.28
CA ASP A 64 29.87 19.01 -7.49
C ASP A 64 30.41 17.78 -8.23
N HIS A 65 29.66 17.34 -9.25
CA HIS A 65 29.94 16.13 -10.05
C HIS A 65 30.07 14.86 -9.20
N ARG A 66 29.22 14.73 -8.17
CA ARG A 66 29.15 13.56 -7.27
C ARG A 66 27.70 13.17 -7.03
N PHE A 67 27.46 11.89 -6.78
CA PHE A 67 26.16 11.40 -6.34
C PHE A 67 26.04 11.40 -4.81
N GLU A 68 24.93 11.94 -4.31
CA GLU A 68 24.57 11.99 -2.89
C GLU A 68 23.16 11.41 -2.66
N PRO A 69 23.00 10.31 -1.90
CA PRO A 69 24.06 9.50 -1.32
C PRO A 69 24.82 8.68 -2.39
N SER A 70 26.09 8.40 -2.17
CA SER A 70 26.89 7.49 -3.01
C SER A 70 26.54 6.02 -2.79
N GLU A 71 25.95 5.66 -1.65
CA GLU A 71 25.37 4.34 -1.37
C GLU A 71 23.89 4.46 -1.06
N LEU A 72 23.05 3.84 -1.90
CA LEU A 72 21.59 3.87 -1.76
C LEU A 72 21.07 2.48 -1.45
N THR A 73 20.48 2.28 -0.27
CA THR A 73 19.85 1.03 0.11
C THR A 73 18.38 1.01 -0.30
N VAL A 74 17.97 -0.05 -0.98
CA VAL A 74 16.60 -0.24 -1.49
C VAL A 74 16.07 -1.64 -1.16
N PRO A 75 14.74 -1.85 -1.04
CA PRO A 75 14.18 -3.16 -0.82
C PRO A 75 14.35 -4.08 -2.03
N ALA A 76 14.90 -5.28 -1.81
CA ALA A 76 14.98 -6.31 -2.85
C ALA A 76 13.58 -6.79 -3.28
N GLY A 77 13.46 -7.25 -4.51
CA GLY A 77 12.23 -7.82 -5.07
C GLY A 77 11.12 -6.81 -5.35
N LYS A 78 11.39 -5.52 -5.24
CA LYS A 78 10.42 -4.45 -5.52
C LYS A 78 10.83 -3.60 -6.71
N LYS A 79 9.83 -3.02 -7.36
CA LYS A 79 10.05 -1.96 -8.35
C LYS A 79 10.30 -0.65 -7.60
N ILE A 80 11.34 0.05 -7.98
CA ILE A 80 11.83 1.28 -7.35
C ILE A 80 11.74 2.41 -8.36
N LYS A 81 11.14 3.53 -7.96
CA LYS A 81 11.25 4.80 -8.68
C LYS A 81 12.46 5.55 -8.13
N LEU A 82 13.43 5.82 -8.98
CA LEU A 82 14.62 6.60 -8.65
C LEU A 82 14.45 8.00 -9.24
N LEU A 83 14.40 9.00 -8.36
CA LEU A 83 14.46 10.41 -8.74
C LEU A 83 15.92 10.83 -8.70
N ILE A 84 16.41 11.46 -9.76
CA ILE A 84 17.76 12.00 -9.86
C ILE A 84 17.64 13.51 -10.04
N GLU A 85 18.15 14.27 -9.07
CA GLU A 85 18.14 15.72 -9.07
C GLU A 85 19.57 16.23 -9.37
N ASN A 86 19.75 16.91 -10.47
CA ASN A 86 21.03 17.54 -10.80
C ASN A 86 21.02 19.01 -10.35
N GLN A 87 21.78 19.31 -9.31
CA GLN A 87 21.95 20.66 -8.75
C GLN A 87 23.15 21.41 -9.37
N ASP A 88 23.94 20.74 -10.20
CA ASP A 88 24.98 21.40 -10.99
C ASP A 88 24.38 22.12 -12.20
N SER A 89 25.07 23.11 -12.72
CA SER A 89 24.65 23.84 -13.92
C SER A 89 24.90 23.07 -15.23
N THR A 90 25.77 22.06 -15.17
CA THR A 90 26.13 21.19 -16.31
C THR A 90 25.31 19.90 -16.30
N PRO A 91 25.04 19.29 -17.44
CA PRO A 91 24.38 18.01 -17.47
C PRO A 91 25.29 16.91 -16.92
N GLU A 92 24.66 15.82 -16.45
CA GLU A 92 25.31 14.56 -16.08
C GLU A 92 24.54 13.39 -16.64
N GLU A 93 25.19 12.30 -16.95
CA GLU A 93 24.52 11.07 -17.37
C GLU A 93 24.67 10.00 -16.27
N PHE A 94 23.54 9.61 -15.69
CA PHE A 94 23.49 8.44 -14.84
C PHE A 94 23.61 7.17 -15.68
N GLU A 95 24.64 6.38 -15.45
CA GLU A 95 24.90 5.14 -16.16
C GLU A 95 25.06 3.98 -15.17
N SER A 96 24.43 2.83 -15.46
CA SER A 96 24.63 1.58 -14.72
C SER A 96 24.45 0.36 -15.60
N TYR A 97 25.52 -0.29 -15.95
CA TYR A 97 25.49 -1.56 -16.66
C TYR A 97 24.81 -2.66 -15.82
N ALA A 98 25.05 -2.66 -14.51
CA ALA A 98 24.47 -3.65 -13.60
C ALA A 98 22.93 -3.53 -13.49
N LEU A 99 22.38 -2.34 -13.64
CA LEU A 99 20.95 -2.07 -13.65
C LEU A 99 20.36 -2.07 -15.06
N ASN A 100 21.21 -2.05 -16.09
CA ASN A 100 20.83 -1.81 -17.48
C ASN A 100 19.98 -0.54 -17.61
N ARG A 101 20.52 0.57 -17.10
CA ARG A 101 19.86 1.88 -17.09
C ARG A 101 20.86 2.98 -17.38
N GLU A 102 20.42 3.90 -18.24
CA GLU A 102 21.10 5.13 -18.58
C GLU A 102 20.10 6.29 -18.60
N LYS A 103 20.52 7.48 -18.18
CA LYS A 103 19.66 8.66 -18.24
C LYS A 103 20.45 9.95 -18.10
N VAL A 104 20.39 10.80 -19.12
CA VAL A 104 20.91 12.18 -19.04
C VAL A 104 19.99 13.03 -18.17
N VAL A 105 20.59 13.77 -17.24
CA VAL A 105 19.94 14.73 -16.34
C VAL A 105 20.52 16.11 -16.62
N LEU A 106 19.73 16.99 -17.18
CA LEU A 106 20.16 18.34 -17.50
C LEU A 106 20.56 19.11 -16.23
N GLY A 107 21.41 20.12 -16.38
CA GLY A 107 21.78 20.98 -15.25
C GLY A 107 20.58 21.67 -14.62
N ASN A 108 20.59 21.83 -13.31
CA ASN A 108 19.51 22.43 -12.52
C ASN A 108 18.13 21.80 -12.79
N SER A 109 18.08 20.50 -13.02
CA SER A 109 16.85 19.78 -13.33
C SER A 109 16.79 18.42 -12.63
N ALA A 110 15.62 17.78 -12.71
CA ALA A 110 15.39 16.45 -12.17
C ALA A 110 14.77 15.54 -13.23
N THR A 111 15.08 14.26 -13.13
CA THR A 111 14.45 13.21 -13.93
C THR A 111 14.17 11.98 -13.08
N SER A 112 13.34 11.08 -13.54
CA SER A 112 13.11 9.82 -12.86
C SER A 112 13.25 8.64 -13.81
N LEU A 113 13.69 7.52 -13.23
CA LEU A 113 13.73 6.23 -13.91
C LEU A 113 13.27 5.12 -12.96
N TYR A 114 12.98 3.95 -13.50
CA TYR A 114 12.59 2.78 -12.72
C TYR A 114 13.67 1.72 -12.76
N ILE A 115 13.99 1.15 -11.59
CA ILE A 115 14.88 0.01 -11.46
C ILE A 115 14.15 -1.16 -10.76
N GLY A 116 14.65 -2.36 -10.97
CA GLY A 116 14.11 -3.56 -10.33
C GLY A 116 12.93 -4.21 -11.07
N PRO A 117 12.36 -5.26 -10.47
CA PRO A 117 12.72 -5.85 -9.17
C PRO A 117 14.15 -6.42 -9.13
N LEU A 118 14.95 -5.99 -8.15
CA LEU A 118 16.35 -6.42 -7.99
C LEU A 118 16.46 -7.61 -7.04
N LYS A 119 17.34 -8.54 -7.31
CA LYS A 119 17.79 -9.53 -6.32
C LYS A 119 18.65 -8.83 -5.27
N ALA A 120 18.78 -9.44 -4.07
CA ALA A 120 19.72 -8.91 -3.08
C ALA A 120 21.15 -8.87 -3.68
N GLY A 121 21.82 -7.72 -3.54
CA GLY A 121 23.13 -7.51 -4.15
C GLY A 121 23.52 -6.03 -4.26
N ARG A 122 24.69 -5.80 -4.88
CA ARG A 122 25.26 -4.47 -5.11
C ARG A 122 25.26 -4.18 -6.61
N TYR A 123 24.77 -3.03 -6.99
CA TYR A 123 24.59 -2.58 -8.36
C TYR A 123 25.27 -1.21 -8.53
N PRO A 124 26.52 -1.18 -9.02
CA PRO A 124 27.26 0.05 -9.22
C PRO A 124 26.63 0.91 -10.30
N PHE A 125 26.73 2.21 -10.13
CA PHE A 125 26.41 3.22 -11.12
C PHE A 125 27.45 4.34 -11.11
N PHE A 126 27.50 5.11 -12.16
CA PHE A 126 28.44 6.22 -12.31
C PHE A 126 27.86 7.33 -13.18
N GLY A 127 28.48 8.49 -13.17
CA GLY A 127 28.20 9.59 -14.07
C GLY A 127 29.14 9.54 -15.25
N ASP A 128 28.61 9.29 -16.46
CA ASP A 128 29.47 9.09 -17.64
C ASP A 128 30.22 10.36 -18.04
N PHE A 129 29.65 11.54 -17.77
CA PHE A 129 30.33 12.80 -18.07
C PHE A 129 31.40 13.17 -17.06
N ASN A 130 31.35 12.64 -15.84
CA ASN A 130 32.30 12.90 -14.77
C ASN A 130 32.67 11.60 -14.01
N GLU A 131 33.02 10.54 -14.73
CA GLU A 131 33.23 9.20 -14.21
C GLU A 131 34.22 9.13 -13.02
N SER A 132 35.24 9.96 -13.04
CA SER A 132 36.27 9.97 -11.97
C SER A 132 35.75 10.42 -10.60
N THR A 133 34.66 11.16 -10.53
CA THR A 133 34.10 11.74 -9.32
C THR A 133 32.69 11.27 -9.02
N ALA A 134 31.87 11.08 -10.05
CA ALA A 134 30.48 10.66 -9.95
C ALA A 134 30.38 9.13 -9.89
N GLN A 135 30.51 8.55 -8.69
CA GLN A 135 30.47 7.13 -8.46
C GLN A 135 29.43 6.81 -7.37
N GLY A 136 28.72 5.67 -7.52
CA GLY A 136 27.79 5.21 -6.52
C GLY A 136 27.40 3.74 -6.63
N VAL A 137 26.60 3.27 -5.68
CA VAL A 137 26.09 1.89 -5.66
C VAL A 137 24.69 1.82 -5.09
N VAL A 138 23.80 1.12 -5.75
CA VAL A 138 22.52 0.67 -5.20
C VAL A 138 22.72 -0.67 -4.49
N ILE A 139 22.29 -0.76 -3.22
CA ILE A 139 22.34 -1.96 -2.40
C ILE A 139 20.91 -2.47 -2.21
N ALA A 140 20.56 -3.57 -2.85
CA ALA A 140 19.27 -4.22 -2.68
C ALA A 140 19.33 -5.26 -1.55
N GLN A 141 18.45 -5.14 -0.53
CA GLN A 141 18.39 -6.05 0.62
C GLN A 141 16.98 -6.17 1.21
#